data_6d223a3fe6d54a1c51b496e28a6cb5f3
#
_entry.id   6d223a3fe6d54a1c51b496e28a6cb5f3
#
_cell.length_a   1.000
_cell.length_b   1.000
_cell.length_c   1.000
_cell.angle_alpha   90.00
_cell.angle_beta   90.00
_cell.angle_gamma   90.00
#
_symmetry.space_group_name_H-M   'P 1'
#
loop_
_entity.id
_entity.type
_entity.pdbx_description
1 polymer ?
#
loop_
_entity_poly.entity_id
_entity_poly.type
_entity_poly.pdbx_seq_one_letter_code
_entity_poly.pdbx_strand_id
1 'polypeptide(L)'
;IPKLATEGVAVYNIGATFNSIMFSLTTGITSVMAPKINNMVLSGKSGKELTDLSIKVGRLQCFIMMLVITGFIVFGKPFIYYYAGKGYEESYWVAILMMIPNMIPLAQTVCLNVIVAQNKHQFRSIVYLIIAIINVIGTWFLMQSMGVIGAAFMTGIALILGQGFAMNWFYKVKSGIEIGRFWIEVGKTYIIPI
;
A
#
# COMPACT_ATOMS: atom_id res chain seq x y z
N ILE A 1 -19.10 -23.01 15.76
CA ILE A 1 -19.08 -21.60 15.33
C ILE A 1 -17.83 -20.86 15.88
N PRO A 2 -17.46 -20.90 17.19
CA PRO A 2 -16.28 -20.15 17.68
C PRO A 2 -14.97 -20.62 17.04
N LYS A 3 -14.80 -21.91 16.80
CA LYS A 3 -13.56 -22.50 16.25
C LYS A 3 -13.30 -22.03 14.81
N LEU A 4 -14.33 -22.04 13.96
CA LEU A 4 -14.26 -21.53 12.58
C LEU A 4 -13.92 -20.03 12.52
N ALA A 5 -14.47 -19.23 13.46
CA ALA A 5 -14.14 -17.82 13.54
C ALA A 5 -12.67 -17.59 13.94
N THR A 6 -12.15 -18.39 14.87
CA THR A 6 -10.75 -18.33 15.30
C THR A 6 -9.79 -18.73 14.18
N GLU A 7 -10.11 -19.78 13.44
CA GLU A 7 -9.31 -20.23 12.28
C GLU A 7 -9.28 -19.16 11.18
N GLY A 8 -10.42 -18.55 10.86
CA GLY A 8 -10.49 -17.46 9.89
C GLY A 8 -9.66 -16.24 10.28
N VAL A 9 -9.67 -15.86 11.55
CA VAL A 9 -8.82 -14.77 12.07
C VAL A 9 -7.33 -15.13 11.95
N ALA A 10 -6.97 -16.38 12.23
CA ALA A 10 -5.57 -16.83 12.08
C ALA A 10 -5.12 -16.79 10.61
N VAL A 11 -5.96 -17.28 9.68
CA VAL A 11 -5.71 -17.20 8.23
C VAL A 11 -5.47 -15.76 7.78
N TYR A 12 -6.33 -14.83 8.21
CA TYR A 12 -6.19 -13.42 7.87
C TYR A 12 -4.89 -12.82 8.43
N ASN A 13 -4.57 -13.09 9.70
CA ASN A 13 -3.37 -12.58 10.36
C ASN A 13 -2.08 -13.07 9.70
N ILE A 14 -2.03 -14.34 9.29
CA ILE A 14 -0.87 -14.89 8.56
C ILE A 14 -0.69 -14.12 7.24
N GLY A 15 -1.76 -13.94 6.46
CA GLY A 15 -1.69 -13.16 5.22
C GLY A 15 -1.28 -11.70 5.46
N ALA A 16 -1.86 -11.05 6.48
CA ALA A 16 -1.54 -9.69 6.85
C ALA A 16 -0.08 -9.51 7.32
N THR A 17 0.54 -10.54 7.90
CA THR A 17 1.95 -10.49 8.32
C THR A 17 2.88 -10.28 7.13
N PHE A 18 2.66 -10.96 6.00
CA PHE A 18 3.47 -10.75 4.78
C PHE A 18 3.29 -9.35 4.21
N ASN A 19 2.07 -8.84 4.22
CA ASN A 19 1.80 -7.45 3.85
C ASN A 19 2.54 -6.46 4.77
N SER A 20 2.60 -6.72 6.08
CA SER A 20 3.31 -5.89 7.05
C SER A 20 4.82 -5.90 6.85
N ILE A 21 5.40 -7.04 6.46
CA ILE A 21 6.83 -7.15 6.11
C ILE A 21 7.13 -6.26 4.89
N MET A 22 6.33 -6.36 3.83
CA MET A 22 6.48 -5.50 2.64
C MET A 22 6.37 -4.02 3.00
N PHE A 23 5.40 -3.67 3.85
CA PHE A 23 5.21 -2.30 4.35
C PHE A 23 6.45 -1.80 5.10
N SER A 24 7.00 -2.59 6.02
CA SER A 24 8.17 -2.23 6.82
C SER A 24 9.42 -2.01 5.98
N LEU A 25 9.67 -2.89 5.00
CA LEU A 25 10.80 -2.75 4.07
C LEU A 25 10.70 -1.45 3.25
N THR A 26 9.51 -1.13 2.77
CA THR A 26 9.28 0.02 1.90
C THR A 26 9.32 1.34 2.68
N THR A 27 8.69 1.39 3.86
CA THR A 27 8.65 2.61 4.68
C THR A 27 9.99 2.93 5.32
N GLY A 28 10.84 1.93 5.57
CA GLY A 28 12.22 2.12 6.03
C GLY A 28 13.02 3.04 5.11
N ILE A 29 12.84 2.93 3.80
CA ILE A 29 13.50 3.80 2.81
C ILE A 29 13.03 5.25 2.96
N THR A 30 11.72 5.45 3.12
CA THR A 30 11.13 6.79 3.18
C THR A 30 11.48 7.49 4.50
N SER A 31 11.63 6.76 5.60
CA SER A 31 12.00 7.35 6.90
C SER A 31 13.37 8.01 6.84
N VAL A 32 14.33 7.43 6.11
CA VAL A 32 15.66 8.02 5.90
C VAL A 32 15.57 9.29 5.04
N MET A 33 14.59 9.38 4.14
CA MET A 33 14.40 10.55 3.27
C MET A 33 13.57 11.68 3.92
N ALA A 34 12.90 11.43 5.04
CA ALA A 34 12.02 12.41 5.68
C ALA A 34 12.70 13.75 6.01
N PRO A 35 13.93 13.83 6.56
CA PRO A 35 14.60 15.11 6.80
C PRO A 35 14.85 15.89 5.52
N LYS A 36 15.24 15.20 4.44
CA LYS A 36 15.47 15.83 3.13
C LYS A 36 14.18 16.40 2.55
N ILE A 37 13.08 15.66 2.65
CA ILE A 37 11.76 16.10 2.18
C ILE A 37 11.33 17.36 2.94
N ASN A 38 11.44 17.36 4.27
CA ASN A 38 11.12 18.50 5.11
C ASN A 38 11.94 19.75 4.73
N ASN A 39 13.26 19.61 4.56
CA ASN A 39 14.13 20.69 4.15
C ASN A 39 13.76 21.25 2.76
N MET A 40 13.42 20.38 1.80
CA MET A 40 12.99 20.81 0.47
C MET A 40 11.67 21.60 0.53
N VAL A 41 10.72 21.17 1.33
CA VAL A 41 9.43 21.87 1.51
C VAL A 41 9.63 23.22 2.20
N LEU A 42 10.40 23.26 3.30
CA LEU A 42 10.70 24.49 4.03
C LEU A 42 11.51 25.51 3.20
N SER A 43 12.39 25.03 2.31
CA SER A 43 13.15 25.87 1.38
C SER A 43 12.33 26.36 0.18
N GLY A 44 11.02 26.06 0.11
CA GLY A 44 10.14 26.50 -0.97
C GLY A 44 10.46 25.87 -2.33
N LYS A 45 11.03 24.65 -2.35
CA LYS A 45 11.33 23.92 -3.58
C LYS A 45 10.08 23.71 -4.42
N SER A 46 10.24 23.78 -5.74
CA SER A 46 9.14 23.67 -6.70
C SER A 46 8.48 22.28 -6.65
N GLY A 47 7.20 22.23 -7.03
CA GLY A 47 6.46 20.95 -7.15
C GLY A 47 7.15 19.96 -8.09
N LYS A 48 7.88 20.45 -9.12
CA LYS A 48 8.66 19.62 -10.02
C LYS A 48 9.82 18.93 -9.30
N GLU A 49 10.60 19.66 -8.49
CA GLU A 49 11.72 19.08 -7.72
C GLU A 49 11.22 18.05 -6.69
N LEU A 50 10.09 18.31 -6.04
CA LEU A 50 9.44 17.36 -5.13
C LEU A 50 8.93 16.13 -5.88
N THR A 51 8.42 16.29 -7.09
CA THR A 51 8.00 15.18 -7.96
C THR A 51 9.21 14.34 -8.40
N ASP A 52 10.32 14.95 -8.76
CA ASP A 52 11.55 14.25 -9.17
C ASP A 52 12.10 13.37 -8.03
N LEU A 53 12.10 13.89 -6.80
CA LEU A 53 12.45 13.09 -5.62
C LEU A 53 11.46 11.93 -5.41
N SER A 54 10.18 12.21 -5.54
CA SER A 54 9.12 11.19 -5.40
C SER A 54 9.26 10.07 -6.43
N ILE A 55 9.57 10.40 -7.68
CA ILE A 55 9.83 9.43 -8.75
C ILE A 55 11.05 8.57 -8.42
N LYS A 56 12.16 9.19 -8.00
CA LYS A 56 13.39 8.46 -7.68
C LYS A 56 13.19 7.44 -6.57
N VAL A 57 12.56 7.86 -5.47
CA VAL A 57 12.29 6.97 -4.33
C VAL A 57 11.20 5.97 -4.68
N GLY A 58 10.14 6.40 -5.35
CA GLY A 58 9.04 5.54 -5.77
C GLY A 58 9.47 4.39 -6.69
N ARG A 59 10.40 4.64 -7.62
CA ARG A 59 11.01 3.59 -8.46
C ARG A 59 11.73 2.53 -7.63
N LEU A 60 12.56 2.97 -6.68
CA LEU A 60 13.27 2.05 -5.78
C LEU A 60 12.30 1.22 -4.95
N GLN A 61 11.26 1.86 -4.40
CA GLN A 61 10.22 1.18 -3.63
C GLN A 61 9.44 0.17 -4.48
N CYS A 62 9.04 0.56 -5.70
CA CYS A 62 8.37 -0.34 -6.63
C CYS A 62 9.24 -1.55 -6.97
N PHE A 63 10.54 -1.36 -7.22
CA PHE A 63 11.46 -2.47 -7.50
C PHE A 63 11.51 -3.46 -6.34
N ILE A 64 11.65 -2.97 -5.10
CA ILE A 64 11.66 -3.83 -3.91
C ILE A 64 10.32 -4.54 -3.73
N MET A 65 9.20 -3.83 -3.89
CA MET A 65 7.87 -4.44 -3.77
C MET A 65 7.64 -5.52 -4.83
N MET A 66 8.05 -5.27 -6.08
CA MET A 66 7.97 -6.28 -7.14
C MET A 66 8.78 -7.53 -6.80
N LEU A 67 10.00 -7.37 -6.29
CA LEU A 67 10.84 -8.49 -5.87
C LEU A 67 10.16 -9.31 -4.75
N VAL A 68 9.62 -8.62 -3.74
CA VAL A 68 8.93 -9.28 -2.62
C VAL A 68 7.67 -10.00 -3.10
N ILE A 69 6.84 -9.35 -3.92
CA ILE A 69 5.59 -9.94 -4.44
C ILE A 69 5.89 -11.12 -5.36
N THR A 70 6.86 -10.99 -6.28
CA THR A 70 7.23 -12.08 -7.20
C THR A 70 7.78 -13.26 -6.41
N GLY A 71 8.66 -13.02 -5.44
CA GLY A 71 9.16 -14.05 -4.54
C GLY A 71 8.04 -14.73 -3.76
N PHE A 72 7.06 -13.97 -3.27
CA PHE A 72 5.91 -14.51 -2.57
C PHE A 72 4.97 -15.30 -3.50
N ILE A 73 4.76 -14.87 -4.74
CA ILE A 73 3.96 -15.63 -5.71
C ILE A 73 4.58 -17.02 -5.96
N VAL A 74 5.91 -17.09 -6.10
CA VAL A 74 6.62 -18.36 -6.39
C VAL A 74 6.71 -19.25 -5.14
N PHE A 75 7.13 -18.68 -4.02
CA PHE A 75 7.45 -19.44 -2.81
C PHE A 75 6.41 -19.36 -1.70
N GLY A 76 5.39 -18.52 -1.82
CA GLY A 76 4.43 -18.24 -0.73
C GLY A 76 3.61 -19.47 -0.32
N LYS A 77 3.12 -20.26 -1.28
CA LYS A 77 2.36 -21.48 -0.96
C LYS A 77 3.17 -22.49 -0.15
N PRO A 78 4.35 -22.95 -0.61
CA PRO A 78 5.17 -23.86 0.17
C PRO A 78 5.62 -23.24 1.51
N PHE A 79 5.92 -21.93 1.54
CA PHE A 79 6.30 -21.27 2.77
C PHE A 79 5.17 -21.29 3.82
N ILE A 80 3.95 -20.94 3.43
CA ILE A 80 2.78 -20.99 4.35
C ILE A 80 2.55 -22.40 4.85
N TYR A 81 2.68 -23.41 3.99
CA TYR A 81 2.50 -24.79 4.38
C TYR A 81 3.53 -25.24 5.45
N TYR A 82 4.80 -24.87 5.31
CA TYR A 82 5.83 -25.20 6.29
C TYR A 82 5.77 -24.34 7.55
N TYR A 83 5.35 -23.07 7.43
CA TYR A 83 5.30 -22.12 8.55
C TYR A 83 4.05 -22.28 9.41
N ALA A 84 2.89 -22.38 8.80
CA ALA A 84 1.60 -22.40 9.49
C ALA A 84 0.94 -23.80 9.54
N GLY A 85 1.34 -24.70 8.64
CA GLY A 85 0.78 -26.05 8.57
C GLY A 85 -0.43 -26.16 7.63
N LYS A 86 -1.03 -27.35 7.60
CA LYS A 86 -2.23 -27.65 6.80
C LYS A 86 -3.44 -26.86 7.32
N GLY A 87 -4.27 -26.36 6.40
CA GLY A 87 -5.49 -25.61 6.72
C GLY A 87 -5.34 -24.09 6.66
N TYR A 88 -4.15 -23.58 6.36
CA TYR A 88 -3.88 -22.12 6.23
C TYR A 88 -3.59 -21.68 4.79
N GLU A 89 -3.93 -22.51 3.79
CA GLU A 89 -3.64 -22.23 2.38
C GLU A 89 -4.32 -20.94 1.87
N GLU A 90 -5.47 -20.59 2.42
CA GLU A 90 -6.19 -19.35 2.08
C GLU A 90 -5.38 -18.08 2.44
N SER A 91 -4.48 -18.15 3.41
CA SER A 91 -3.59 -17.03 3.78
C SER A 91 -2.74 -16.54 2.62
N TYR A 92 -2.45 -17.40 1.64
CA TYR A 92 -1.75 -17.03 0.42
C TYR A 92 -2.54 -16.01 -0.41
N TRP A 93 -3.83 -16.26 -0.60
CA TRP A 93 -4.70 -15.34 -1.33
C TRP A 93 -4.95 -14.05 -0.57
N VAL A 94 -5.11 -14.14 0.75
CA VAL A 94 -5.24 -12.96 1.63
C VAL A 94 -4.01 -12.08 1.48
N ALA A 95 -2.80 -12.65 1.53
CA ALA A 95 -1.55 -11.90 1.37
C ALA A 95 -1.49 -11.18 0.01
N ILE A 96 -1.74 -11.90 -1.09
CA ILE A 96 -1.71 -11.32 -2.45
C ILE A 96 -2.72 -10.19 -2.60
N LEU A 97 -3.97 -10.40 -2.15
CA LEU A 97 -5.04 -9.42 -2.24
C LEU A 97 -4.76 -8.15 -1.42
N MET A 98 -3.94 -8.25 -0.39
CA MET A 98 -3.49 -7.09 0.39
C MET A 98 -2.21 -6.45 -0.17
N MET A 99 -1.23 -7.24 -0.60
CA MET A 99 0.08 -6.75 -1.05
C MET A 99 -0.02 -5.96 -2.37
N ILE A 100 -0.79 -6.46 -3.35
CA ILE A 100 -0.89 -5.81 -4.67
C ILE A 100 -1.50 -4.40 -4.56
N PRO A 101 -2.68 -4.18 -3.93
CA PRO A 101 -3.21 -2.83 -3.78
C PRO A 101 -2.33 -1.90 -2.93
N ASN A 102 -1.61 -2.46 -1.95
CA ASN A 102 -0.69 -1.68 -1.11
C ASN A 102 0.54 -1.14 -1.86
N MET A 103 0.84 -1.63 -3.05
CA MET A 103 1.87 -1.03 -3.89
C MET A 103 1.59 0.45 -4.21
N ILE A 104 0.31 0.83 -4.33
CA ILE A 104 -0.08 2.21 -4.64
C ILE A 104 0.35 3.18 -3.52
N PRO A 105 -0.13 3.05 -2.28
CA PRO A 105 0.26 3.96 -1.21
C PRO A 105 1.75 3.87 -0.86
N LEU A 106 2.36 2.70 -0.97
CA LEU A 106 3.77 2.52 -0.65
C LEU A 106 4.69 3.22 -1.66
N ALA A 107 4.37 3.18 -2.96
CA ALA A 107 5.10 3.94 -3.97
C ALA A 107 5.00 5.46 -3.76
N GLN A 108 3.91 5.93 -3.12
CA GLN A 108 3.61 7.35 -2.90
C GLN A 108 3.99 7.86 -1.51
N THR A 109 4.76 7.12 -0.73
CA THR A 109 5.13 7.52 0.65
C THR A 109 5.87 8.86 0.70
N VAL A 110 6.67 9.20 -0.31
CA VAL A 110 7.32 10.53 -0.43
C VAL A 110 6.26 11.62 -0.64
N CYS A 111 5.30 11.42 -1.55
CA CYS A 111 4.20 12.37 -1.78
C CYS A 111 3.42 12.63 -0.49
N LEU A 112 3.23 11.57 0.30
CA LEU A 112 2.58 11.66 1.59
C LEU A 112 3.37 12.52 2.59
N ASN A 113 4.69 12.31 2.67
CA ASN A 113 5.55 13.10 3.55
C ASN A 113 5.60 14.56 3.13
N VAL A 114 5.52 14.86 1.83
CA VAL A 114 5.40 16.24 1.33
C VAL A 114 4.11 16.90 1.87
N ILE A 115 2.97 16.20 1.84
CA ILE A 115 1.72 16.72 2.41
C ILE A 115 1.85 16.99 3.91
N VAL A 116 2.48 16.08 4.65
CA VAL A 116 2.72 16.24 6.08
C VAL A 116 3.62 17.45 6.35
N ALA A 117 4.71 17.61 5.60
CA ALA A 117 5.62 18.75 5.71
C ALA A 117 4.94 20.08 5.33
N GLN A 118 3.96 20.06 4.41
CA GLN A 118 3.14 21.23 4.05
C GLN A 118 2.00 21.52 5.05
N ASN A 119 1.87 20.74 6.12
CA ASN A 119 0.80 20.81 7.12
C ASN A 119 -0.63 20.64 6.51
N LYS A 120 -0.75 19.85 5.44
CA LYS A 120 -2.01 19.60 4.72
C LYS A 120 -2.59 18.20 4.99
N HIS A 121 -2.30 17.63 6.17
CA HIS A 121 -2.67 16.24 6.50
C HIS A 121 -4.16 16.04 6.85
N GLN A 122 -4.92 17.11 7.13
CA GLN A 122 -6.33 17.02 7.52
C GLN A 122 -7.19 16.31 6.47
N PHE A 123 -7.01 16.62 5.19
CA PHE A 123 -7.74 15.97 4.11
C PHE A 123 -7.50 14.45 4.10
N ARG A 124 -6.26 14.04 4.31
CA ARG A 124 -5.92 12.62 4.41
C ARG A 124 -6.73 11.92 5.50
N SER A 125 -6.81 12.53 6.69
CA SER A 125 -7.54 11.94 7.82
C SER A 125 -9.03 11.74 7.49
N ILE A 126 -9.64 12.69 6.79
CA ILE A 126 -11.05 12.59 6.34
C ILE A 126 -11.18 11.44 5.32
N VAL A 127 -10.29 11.38 4.32
CA VAL A 127 -10.31 10.30 3.31
C VAL A 127 -10.16 8.94 3.98
N TYR A 128 -9.22 8.79 4.91
CA TYR A 128 -9.03 7.53 5.64
C TYR A 128 -10.24 7.14 6.47
N LEU A 129 -10.92 8.09 7.11
CA LEU A 129 -12.13 7.84 7.87
C LEU A 129 -13.25 7.31 6.97
N ILE A 130 -13.48 7.97 5.83
CA ILE A 130 -14.50 7.55 4.85
C ILE A 130 -14.19 6.14 4.33
N ILE A 131 -12.93 5.89 3.97
CA ILE A 131 -12.50 4.58 3.46
C ILE A 131 -12.64 3.50 4.53
N ALA A 132 -12.31 3.81 5.79
CA ALA A 132 -12.47 2.87 6.90
C ALA A 132 -13.94 2.46 7.08
N ILE A 133 -14.87 3.42 7.01
CA ILE A 133 -16.32 3.14 7.09
C ILE A 133 -16.76 2.25 5.92
N ILE A 134 -16.38 2.60 4.69
CA ILE A 134 -16.69 1.81 3.49
C ILE A 134 -16.10 0.40 3.61
N ASN A 135 -14.86 0.29 4.10
CA ASN A 135 -14.20 -0.99 4.29
C ASN A 135 -14.92 -1.87 5.31
N VAL A 136 -15.32 -1.34 6.45
CA VAL A 136 -16.05 -2.10 7.48
C VAL A 136 -17.39 -2.62 6.95
N ILE A 137 -18.16 -1.74 6.30
CA ILE A 137 -19.47 -2.11 5.73
C ILE A 137 -19.29 -3.16 4.62
N GLY A 138 -18.39 -2.90 3.67
CA GLY A 138 -18.14 -3.81 2.56
C GLY A 138 -17.57 -5.15 3.00
N THR A 139 -16.68 -5.16 3.99
CA THR A 139 -16.13 -6.37 4.56
C THR A 139 -17.23 -7.23 5.17
N TRP A 140 -18.18 -6.63 5.89
CA TRP A 140 -19.28 -7.40 6.47
C TRP A 140 -20.11 -8.11 5.39
N PHE A 141 -20.42 -7.44 4.28
CA PHE A 141 -21.15 -8.07 3.19
C PHE A 141 -20.32 -9.15 2.47
N LEU A 142 -19.06 -8.86 2.15
CA LEU A 142 -18.22 -9.80 1.40
C LEU A 142 -17.80 -11.02 2.23
N MET A 143 -17.65 -10.88 3.54
CA MET A 143 -17.36 -12.03 4.41
C MET A 143 -18.48 -13.06 4.44
N GLN A 144 -19.74 -12.66 4.23
CA GLN A 144 -20.85 -13.60 4.20
C GLN A 144 -20.84 -14.50 2.96
N SER A 145 -20.28 -14.02 1.84
CA SER A 145 -20.23 -14.77 0.57
C SER A 145 -18.87 -15.43 0.30
N MET A 146 -17.77 -14.77 0.68
CA MET A 146 -16.39 -15.18 0.34
C MET A 146 -15.52 -15.48 1.56
N GLY A 147 -16.08 -15.44 2.77
CA GLY A 147 -15.31 -15.66 3.99
C GLY A 147 -14.18 -14.67 4.18
N VAL A 148 -13.03 -15.17 4.65
CA VAL A 148 -11.85 -14.35 4.97
C VAL A 148 -11.23 -13.68 3.72
N ILE A 149 -11.32 -14.34 2.58
CA ILE A 149 -10.85 -13.79 1.29
C ILE A 149 -11.65 -12.53 0.94
N GLY A 150 -12.96 -12.52 1.23
CA GLY A 150 -13.82 -11.34 1.02
C GLY A 150 -13.37 -10.12 1.84
N ALA A 151 -12.89 -10.31 3.05
CA ALA A 151 -12.34 -9.24 3.88
C ALA A 151 -11.06 -8.64 3.27
N ALA A 152 -10.14 -9.49 2.81
CA ALA A 152 -8.91 -9.05 2.16
C ALA A 152 -9.19 -8.34 0.82
N PHE A 153 -10.14 -8.85 0.05
CA PHE A 153 -10.57 -8.25 -1.21
C PHE A 153 -11.17 -6.86 -1.01
N MET A 154 -12.05 -6.70 -0.02
CA MET A 154 -12.63 -5.38 0.31
C MET A 154 -11.57 -4.39 0.78
N THR A 155 -10.61 -4.84 1.58
CA THR A 155 -9.47 -4.00 1.99
C THR A 155 -8.66 -3.53 0.78
N GLY A 156 -8.43 -4.41 -0.20
CA GLY A 156 -7.78 -4.05 -1.46
C GLY A 156 -8.55 -3.00 -2.26
N ILE A 157 -9.87 -3.17 -2.40
CA ILE A 157 -10.74 -2.19 -3.08
C ILE A 157 -10.69 -0.84 -2.34
N ALA A 158 -10.82 -0.84 -1.03
CA ALA A 158 -10.78 0.36 -0.21
C ALA A 158 -9.46 1.14 -0.38
N LEU A 159 -8.32 0.42 -0.46
CA LEU A 159 -7.01 1.02 -0.74
C LEU A 159 -6.94 1.63 -2.15
N ILE A 160 -7.44 0.94 -3.16
CA ILE A 160 -7.46 1.46 -4.54
C ILE A 160 -8.32 2.72 -4.62
N LEU A 161 -9.51 2.72 -4.05
CA LEU A 161 -10.40 3.89 -4.07
C LEU A 161 -9.80 5.07 -3.30
N GLY A 162 -9.27 4.82 -2.11
CA GLY A 162 -8.73 5.87 -1.27
C GLY A 162 -7.39 6.41 -1.72
N GLN A 163 -6.44 5.52 -1.91
CA GLN A 163 -5.07 5.91 -2.26
C GLN A 163 -4.90 6.08 -3.78
N GLY A 164 -5.54 5.22 -4.57
CA GLY A 164 -5.45 5.29 -6.02
C GLY A 164 -6.22 6.47 -6.62
N PHE A 165 -7.39 6.80 -6.10
CA PHE A 165 -8.21 7.89 -6.66
C PHE A 165 -8.21 9.13 -5.77
N ALA A 166 -8.72 9.06 -4.54
CA ALA A 166 -8.91 10.25 -3.71
C ALA A 166 -7.61 10.96 -3.37
N MET A 167 -6.57 10.23 -2.96
CA MET A 167 -5.28 10.82 -2.64
C MET A 167 -4.53 11.32 -3.87
N ASN A 168 -4.61 10.64 -5.01
CA ASN A 168 -3.99 11.11 -6.26
C ASN A 168 -4.61 12.42 -6.75
N TRP A 169 -5.92 12.55 -6.64
CA TRP A 169 -6.58 13.83 -6.92
C TRP A 169 -6.09 14.94 -5.99
N PHE A 170 -5.94 14.65 -4.70
CA PHE A 170 -5.45 15.62 -3.72
C PHE A 170 -3.99 16.04 -3.98
N TYR A 171 -3.11 15.09 -4.30
CA TYR A 171 -1.71 15.38 -4.67
C TYR A 171 -1.66 16.34 -5.85
N LYS A 172 -2.46 16.13 -6.88
CA LYS A 172 -2.51 16.99 -8.06
C LYS A 172 -2.98 18.40 -7.73
N VAL A 173 -4.05 18.55 -6.93
CA VAL A 173 -4.74 19.83 -6.74
C VAL A 173 -4.12 20.68 -5.62
N LYS A 174 -3.66 20.04 -4.54
CA LYS A 174 -3.31 20.75 -3.30
C LYS A 174 -1.83 20.71 -2.92
N SER A 175 -1.06 19.71 -3.38
CA SER A 175 0.35 19.60 -3.01
C SER A 175 1.31 20.12 -4.07
N GLY A 176 0.84 20.37 -5.30
CA GLY A 176 1.66 20.79 -6.42
C GLY A 176 2.50 19.67 -7.03
N ILE A 177 2.26 18.41 -6.66
CA ILE A 177 2.97 17.25 -7.21
C ILE A 177 2.36 16.89 -8.57
N GLU A 178 3.21 16.68 -9.57
CA GLU A 178 2.83 16.23 -10.91
C GLU A 178 2.54 14.72 -10.92
N ILE A 179 1.40 14.33 -10.31
CA ILE A 179 1.09 12.92 -10.07
C ILE A 179 0.97 12.08 -11.35
N GLY A 180 0.52 12.69 -12.45
CA GLY A 180 0.49 12.01 -13.76
C GLY A 180 1.89 11.64 -14.25
N ARG A 181 2.84 12.56 -14.15
CA ARG A 181 4.25 12.31 -14.47
C ARG A 181 4.85 11.27 -13.52
N PHE A 182 4.53 11.34 -12.23
CA PHE A 182 4.96 10.35 -11.24
C PHE A 182 4.57 8.93 -11.68
N TRP A 183 3.30 8.68 -11.99
CA TRP A 183 2.84 7.34 -12.36
C TRP A 183 3.39 6.85 -13.70
N ILE A 184 3.56 7.75 -14.69
CA ILE A 184 4.18 7.39 -15.96
C ILE A 184 5.64 6.95 -15.74
N GLU A 185 6.39 7.73 -14.98
CA GLU A 185 7.81 7.46 -14.75
C GLU A 185 8.06 6.26 -13.83
N VAL A 186 7.24 6.10 -12.80
CA VAL A 186 7.29 4.90 -11.94
C VAL A 186 6.78 3.68 -12.69
N GLY A 187 5.73 3.82 -13.51
CA GLY A 187 5.20 2.74 -14.36
C GLY A 187 6.22 2.19 -15.37
N LYS A 188 7.12 3.03 -15.89
CA LYS A 188 8.20 2.57 -16.77
C LYS A 188 9.12 1.54 -16.10
N THR A 189 9.26 1.59 -14.78
CA THR A 189 10.06 0.61 -14.02
C THR A 189 9.49 -0.82 -14.09
N TYR A 190 8.19 -0.95 -14.37
CA TYR A 190 7.54 -2.25 -14.57
C TYR A 190 7.82 -2.85 -15.96
N ILE A 191 8.20 -2.01 -16.95
CA ILE A 191 8.40 -2.42 -18.33
C ILE A 191 9.90 -2.57 -18.63
N ILE A 192 10.72 -1.71 -18.08
CA ILE A 192 12.17 -1.69 -18.27
C ILE A 192 12.82 -1.67 -16.88
N PRO A 193 13.22 -2.82 -16.33
CA PRO A 193 14.05 -2.85 -15.13
C PRO A 193 15.42 -2.26 -15.48
N ILE A 194 15.67 -1.05 -14.95
CA ILE A 194 16.98 -0.36 -15.08
C ILE A 194 17.89 -0.90 -14.00
#